data_bbd261bbf679765120e035961353916d
#
_entry.id   bbd261bbf679765120e035961353916d
#
_cell.length_a   1.000
_cell.length_b   1.000
_cell.length_c   1.000
_cell.angle_alpha   90.00
_cell.angle_beta   90.00
_cell.angle_gamma   90.00
#
_symmetry.space_group_name_H-M   'P 1'
#
loop_
_entity.id
_entity.type
_entity.pdbx_description
1 polymer ?
#
loop_
_entity_poly.entity_id
_entity_poly.type
_entity_poly.pdbx_seq_one_letter_code
_entity_poly.pdbx_strand_id
1 'polypeptide(L)'
;MCIVFSACSSNSVKNEENTSKEHAPDKIVLDHAFGQTILDKKPERVATIAWGNHDVALALGIVPVGFSKANYGVSADKGVLPWTEEKIKELNGKANLFDDLDGLNFEAISNSKPDVILAGYSGITKEDYDTLSKIAPVAAYKSKPWQTLWRDMIKIDSKALGMEKEGDELIKNTEARISKELEKHPEIKGKIKGKKV
;
A
#
# COMPACT_ATOMS: atom_id res chain seq x y z
N MET A 1 38.16 -3.46 -74.37
CA MET A 1 38.17 -2.36 -73.39
C MET A 1 37.46 -2.86 -72.15
N CYS A 2 38.22 -3.48 -71.25
CA CYS A 2 37.69 -4.12 -70.06
C CYS A 2 38.05 -3.26 -68.87
N ILE A 3 36.98 -2.83 -68.10
CA ILE A 3 37.15 -2.08 -66.88
C ILE A 3 36.96 -3.07 -65.72
N VAL A 4 38.01 -3.26 -64.93
CA VAL A 4 37.98 -4.07 -63.70
C VAL A 4 37.70 -3.20 -62.52
N PHE A 5 36.62 -3.47 -61.80
CA PHE A 5 36.33 -2.82 -60.52
C PHE A 5 36.93 -3.64 -59.38
N SER A 6 37.89 -3.04 -58.68
CA SER A 6 38.47 -3.58 -57.46
C SER A 6 37.60 -3.17 -56.27
N ALA A 7 37.05 -4.10 -55.52
CA ALA A 7 36.29 -3.86 -54.29
C ALA A 7 37.23 -3.86 -53.08
N CYS A 8 37.39 -2.73 -52.42
CA CYS A 8 38.01 -2.63 -51.10
C CYS A 8 37.00 -2.92 -50.02
N SER A 9 37.22 -4.01 -49.30
CA SER A 9 36.48 -4.37 -48.07
C SER A 9 37.04 -3.54 -46.91
N SER A 10 36.27 -2.60 -46.41
CA SER A 10 36.58 -1.91 -45.15
C SER A 10 35.82 -2.57 -44.01
N ASN A 11 36.57 -3.17 -43.11
CA ASN A 11 36.11 -3.82 -41.88
C ASN A 11 35.67 -2.72 -40.88
N SER A 12 34.37 -2.47 -40.79
CA SER A 12 33.81 -1.60 -39.72
C SER A 12 33.68 -2.41 -38.45
N VAL A 13 34.55 -2.10 -37.50
CA VAL A 13 34.39 -2.50 -36.10
C VAL A 13 33.13 -1.85 -35.58
N LYS A 14 32.07 -2.61 -35.36
CA LYS A 14 30.90 -2.17 -34.60
C LYS A 14 31.29 -2.02 -33.13
N ASN A 15 31.43 -0.79 -32.68
CA ASN A 15 31.30 -0.46 -31.26
C ASN A 15 29.86 -0.76 -30.84
N GLU A 16 29.68 -1.81 -30.09
CA GLU A 16 28.44 -2.02 -29.33
C GLU A 16 28.45 -0.99 -28.21
N GLU A 17 27.79 0.12 -28.43
CA GLU A 17 27.33 0.99 -27.34
C GLU A 17 26.37 0.18 -26.46
N ASN A 18 26.90 -0.22 -25.33
CA ASN A 18 26.14 -0.80 -24.23
C ASN A 18 25.28 0.31 -23.62
N THR A 19 24.17 0.64 -24.31
CA THR A 19 23.11 1.45 -23.73
C THR A 19 22.47 0.60 -22.66
N SER A 20 22.86 0.84 -21.41
CA SER A 20 22.10 0.43 -20.24
C SER A 20 20.67 0.94 -20.44
N LYS A 21 19.77 0.03 -20.80
CA LYS A 21 18.33 0.28 -20.76
C LYS A 21 18.01 0.60 -19.31
N GLU A 22 17.87 1.87 -18.99
CA GLU A 22 17.15 2.31 -17.81
C GLU A 22 15.79 1.63 -17.86
N HIS A 23 15.58 0.64 -16.99
CA HIS A 23 14.27 0.04 -16.82
C HIS A 23 13.36 1.16 -16.32
N ALA A 24 12.41 1.57 -17.15
CA ALA A 24 11.32 2.41 -16.68
C ALA A 24 10.71 1.69 -15.45
N PRO A 25 10.49 2.39 -14.33
CA PRO A 25 9.94 1.76 -13.15
C PRO A 25 8.62 1.07 -13.50
N ASP A 26 8.50 -0.22 -13.16
CA ASP A 26 7.30 -0.98 -13.41
C ASP A 26 6.12 -0.27 -12.74
N LYS A 27 5.11 0.10 -13.54
CA LYS A 27 3.90 0.76 -13.04
C LYS A 27 3.19 -0.16 -12.06
N ILE A 28 2.74 0.39 -10.94
CA ILE A 28 1.90 -0.32 -9.98
C ILE A 28 0.45 -0.19 -10.44
N VAL A 29 -0.19 -1.30 -10.74
CA VAL A 29 -1.57 -1.36 -11.22
C VAL A 29 -2.44 -2.10 -10.21
N LEU A 30 -3.50 -1.45 -9.73
CA LEU A 30 -4.42 -1.94 -8.71
C LEU A 30 -5.84 -1.98 -9.26
N ASP A 31 -6.43 -3.18 -9.34
CA ASP A 31 -7.85 -3.35 -9.65
C ASP A 31 -8.67 -3.33 -8.36
N HIS A 32 -9.76 -2.55 -8.34
CA HIS A 32 -10.61 -2.35 -7.17
C HIS A 32 -12.07 -2.09 -7.57
N ALA A 33 -12.96 -1.95 -6.59
CA ALA A 33 -14.40 -1.82 -6.80
C ALA A 33 -14.83 -0.65 -7.72
N PHE A 34 -13.99 0.38 -7.85
CA PHE A 34 -14.29 1.58 -8.64
C PHE A 34 -13.56 1.61 -10.00
N GLY A 35 -12.86 0.54 -10.36
CA GLY A 35 -12.08 0.42 -11.58
C GLY A 35 -10.62 0.10 -11.32
N GLN A 36 -9.71 0.92 -11.80
CA GLN A 36 -8.27 0.69 -11.72
C GLN A 36 -7.52 1.96 -11.28
N THR A 37 -6.56 1.80 -10.39
CA THR A 37 -5.61 2.84 -10.03
C THR A 37 -4.22 2.47 -10.54
N ILE A 38 -3.52 3.43 -11.14
CA ILE A 38 -2.18 3.27 -11.68
C ILE A 38 -1.25 4.27 -11.00
N LEU A 39 -0.15 3.77 -10.42
CA LEU A 39 0.95 4.60 -9.96
C LEU A 39 2.14 4.41 -10.90
N ASP A 40 2.70 5.50 -11.40
CA ASP A 40 3.85 5.48 -12.31
C ASP A 40 5.18 5.21 -11.59
N LYS A 41 5.19 5.31 -10.26
CA LYS A 41 6.36 5.05 -9.41
C LYS A 41 5.93 4.63 -8.00
N LYS A 42 6.87 4.08 -7.24
CA LYS A 42 6.67 3.80 -5.82
C LYS A 42 6.37 5.09 -5.06
N PRO A 43 5.30 5.13 -4.23
CA PRO A 43 4.93 6.32 -3.47
C PRO A 43 5.91 6.58 -2.32
N GLU A 44 6.05 7.85 -1.97
CA GLU A 44 6.89 8.33 -0.85
C GLU A 44 6.05 8.95 0.28
N ARG A 45 4.86 9.47 -0.07
CA ARG A 45 3.98 10.20 0.83
C ARG A 45 2.63 9.50 0.92
N VAL A 46 2.49 8.66 1.90
CA VAL A 46 1.33 7.77 2.06
C VAL A 46 0.32 8.40 3.01
N ALA A 47 -0.90 8.65 2.57
CA ALA A 47 -2.02 8.87 3.47
C ALA A 47 -2.85 7.59 3.59
N THR A 48 -3.48 7.39 4.74
CA THR A 48 -4.40 6.27 4.92
C THR A 48 -5.71 6.76 5.52
N ILE A 49 -6.81 6.15 5.11
CA ILE A 49 -8.14 6.48 5.63
C ILE A 49 -8.81 5.23 6.19
N ALA A 50 -9.84 5.44 6.99
CA ALA A 50 -10.58 4.39 7.67
C ALA A 50 -9.70 3.52 8.61
N TRP A 51 -10.00 2.23 8.76
CA TRP A 51 -9.42 1.38 9.80
C TRP A 51 -8.34 0.44 9.27
N GLY A 52 -7.26 0.27 10.02
CA GLY A 52 -6.24 -0.76 9.78
C GLY A 52 -5.26 -0.50 8.65
N ASN A 53 -5.58 0.34 7.66
CA ASN A 53 -4.67 0.63 6.54
C ASN A 53 -3.36 1.29 7.03
N HIS A 54 -3.42 2.14 8.05
CA HIS A 54 -2.22 2.72 8.67
C HIS A 54 -1.36 1.67 9.38
N ASP A 55 -1.99 0.64 9.97
CA ASP A 55 -1.25 -0.45 10.62
C ASP A 55 -0.42 -1.26 9.61
N VAL A 56 -0.93 -1.45 8.39
CA VAL A 56 -0.17 -2.10 7.30
C VAL A 56 1.05 -1.25 6.91
N ALA A 57 0.86 0.05 6.67
CA ALA A 57 1.96 0.95 6.34
C ALA A 57 3.03 0.95 7.43
N LEU A 58 2.63 1.08 8.70
CA LEU A 58 3.52 1.07 9.85
C LEU A 58 4.25 -0.28 10.02
N ALA A 59 3.57 -1.41 9.81
CA ALA A 59 4.18 -2.73 9.86
C ALA A 59 5.25 -2.93 8.77
N LEU A 60 5.07 -2.27 7.62
CA LEU A 60 6.04 -2.21 6.53
C LEU A 60 7.12 -1.13 6.71
N GLY A 61 7.15 -0.45 7.86
CA GLY A 61 8.16 0.56 8.18
C GLY A 61 7.88 1.95 7.61
N ILE A 62 6.69 2.19 7.09
CA ILE A 62 6.29 3.48 6.52
C ILE A 62 5.40 4.22 7.53
N VAL A 63 5.82 5.42 7.95
CA VAL A 63 4.96 6.31 8.73
C VAL A 63 4.12 7.14 7.76
N PRO A 64 2.76 6.99 7.78
CA PRO A 64 1.90 7.79 6.92
C PRO A 64 2.05 9.29 7.21
N VAL A 65 1.92 10.13 6.17
CA VAL A 65 1.86 11.60 6.34
C VAL A 65 0.61 12.04 7.08
N GLY A 66 -0.42 11.19 7.09
CA GLY A 66 -1.63 11.34 7.87
C GLY A 66 -2.52 10.10 7.76
N PHE A 67 -3.37 9.90 8.77
CA PHE A 67 -4.34 8.81 8.83
C PHE A 67 -5.60 9.20 9.61
N SER A 68 -6.70 8.45 9.39
CA SER A 68 -7.97 8.66 10.08
C SER A 68 -7.81 8.49 11.59
N LYS A 69 -8.32 9.46 12.34
CA LYS A 69 -8.34 9.44 13.80
C LYS A 69 -9.17 8.26 14.31
N ALA A 70 -8.64 7.53 15.27
CA ALA A 70 -9.39 6.47 15.91
C ALA A 70 -10.55 7.07 16.73
N ASN A 71 -11.76 6.60 16.47
CA ASN A 71 -12.99 7.01 17.12
C ASN A 71 -13.54 5.96 18.10
N TYR A 72 -12.83 4.84 18.26
CA TYR A 72 -13.18 3.75 19.16
C TYR A 72 -11.92 3.18 19.84
N GLY A 73 -12.05 2.77 21.10
CA GLY A 73 -10.94 2.16 21.84
C GLY A 73 -9.85 3.13 22.33
N VAL A 74 -10.09 4.42 22.19
CA VAL A 74 -9.17 5.50 22.62
C VAL A 74 -9.92 6.56 23.40
N SER A 75 -9.21 7.35 24.24
CA SER A 75 -9.76 8.59 24.76
C SER A 75 -9.91 9.62 23.64
N ALA A 76 -10.98 10.41 23.69
CA ALA A 76 -11.40 11.33 22.63
C ALA A 76 -10.30 12.36 22.25
N ASP A 77 -9.41 12.68 23.15
CA ASP A 77 -8.30 13.62 22.99
C ASP A 77 -7.11 13.04 22.23
N LYS A 78 -6.89 11.71 22.26
CA LYS A 78 -5.72 11.08 21.64
C LYS A 78 -5.92 10.73 20.17
N GLY A 79 -7.04 10.10 19.82
CA GLY A 79 -7.35 9.68 18.45
C GLY A 79 -6.35 8.70 17.83
N VAL A 80 -5.46 8.10 18.64
CA VAL A 80 -4.44 7.13 18.20
C VAL A 80 -4.47 5.94 19.15
N LEU A 81 -4.48 4.73 18.59
CA LEU A 81 -4.43 3.49 19.35
C LEU A 81 -3.02 3.28 19.94
N PRO A 82 -2.91 2.66 21.13
CA PRO A 82 -1.61 2.53 21.82
C PRO A 82 -0.52 1.89 20.96
N TRP A 83 -0.82 0.82 20.25
CA TRP A 83 0.14 0.14 19.38
C TRP A 83 0.56 0.97 18.16
N THR A 84 -0.36 1.77 17.63
CA THR A 84 -0.07 2.71 16.54
C THR A 84 0.87 3.81 17.01
N GLU A 85 0.61 4.39 18.21
CA GLU A 85 1.48 5.40 18.82
C GLU A 85 2.88 4.84 19.09
N GLU A 86 2.97 3.63 19.64
CA GLU A 86 4.24 2.95 19.92
C GLU A 86 5.04 2.74 18.61
N LYS A 87 4.39 2.26 17.56
CA LYS A 87 5.05 1.99 16.28
C LYS A 87 5.52 3.28 15.59
N ILE A 88 4.74 4.36 15.65
CA ILE A 88 5.16 5.67 15.13
C ILE A 88 6.40 6.18 15.88
N LYS A 89 6.46 6.03 17.21
CA LYS A 89 7.64 6.37 18.02
C LYS A 89 8.86 5.54 17.67
N GLU A 90 8.68 4.21 17.52
CA GLU A 90 9.75 3.29 17.10
C GLU A 90 10.37 3.72 15.75
N LEU A 91 9.52 4.14 14.81
CA LEU A 91 9.94 4.61 13.50
C LEU A 91 10.41 6.08 13.48
N ASN A 92 10.48 6.74 14.64
CA ASN A 92 10.86 8.16 14.80
C ASN A 92 10.05 9.10 13.89
N GLY A 93 8.79 8.75 13.63
CA GLY A 93 7.92 9.46 12.72
C GLY A 93 6.95 10.44 13.37
N LYS A 94 6.25 11.17 12.52
CA LYS A 94 5.09 12.00 12.87
C LYS A 94 4.04 11.85 11.78
N ALA A 95 2.77 11.79 12.19
CA ALA A 95 1.65 11.72 11.27
C ALA A 95 0.57 12.74 11.66
N ASN A 96 -0.14 13.28 10.69
CA ASN A 96 -1.32 14.08 10.93
C ASN A 96 -2.52 13.17 11.22
N LEU A 97 -3.47 13.64 12.02
CA LEU A 97 -4.71 12.93 12.26
C LEU A 97 -5.83 13.59 11.47
N PHE A 98 -6.54 12.80 10.67
CA PHE A 98 -7.74 13.25 9.98
C PHE A 98 -8.94 12.99 10.89
N ASP A 99 -9.71 14.02 11.19
CA ASP A 99 -10.96 13.89 11.94
C ASP A 99 -12.08 13.58 10.97
N ASP A 100 -12.44 12.30 10.89
CA ASP A 100 -13.40 11.75 9.92
C ASP A 100 -14.73 11.35 10.63
N LEU A 101 -15.05 11.92 11.80
CA LEU A 101 -16.24 11.57 12.56
C LEU A 101 -17.53 11.89 11.81
N ASP A 102 -17.57 13.02 11.14
CA ASP A 102 -18.73 13.50 10.36
C ASP A 102 -18.56 13.28 8.84
N GLY A 103 -17.68 12.36 8.44
CA GLY A 103 -17.30 12.09 7.05
C GLY A 103 -15.84 12.39 6.78
N LEU A 104 -15.35 12.00 5.61
CA LEU A 104 -13.93 12.17 5.27
C LEU A 104 -13.52 13.65 5.22
N ASN A 105 -12.44 13.97 5.93
CA ASN A 105 -11.87 15.32 5.93
C ASN A 105 -10.94 15.50 4.71
N PHE A 106 -11.53 15.73 3.54
CA PHE A 106 -10.80 15.89 2.28
C PHE A 106 -9.78 17.03 2.31
N GLU A 107 -10.06 18.11 3.07
CA GLU A 107 -9.14 19.22 3.22
C GLU A 107 -7.87 18.80 3.98
N ALA A 108 -8.02 18.13 5.12
CA ALA A 108 -6.87 17.63 5.89
C ALA A 108 -6.05 16.60 5.11
N ILE A 109 -6.72 15.70 4.36
CA ILE A 109 -6.06 14.74 3.47
C ILE A 109 -5.27 15.48 2.38
N SER A 110 -5.88 16.44 1.69
CA SER A 110 -5.23 17.25 0.65
C SER A 110 -4.04 18.05 1.18
N ASN A 111 -4.20 18.67 2.36
CA ASN A 111 -3.14 19.45 3.00
C ASN A 111 -1.94 18.60 3.41
N SER A 112 -2.13 17.29 3.63
CA SER A 112 -1.04 16.36 3.90
C SER A 112 -0.19 16.05 2.66
N LYS A 113 -0.64 16.44 1.46
CA LYS A 113 0.02 16.27 0.15
C LYS A 113 0.48 14.83 -0.08
N PRO A 114 -0.41 13.85 -0.05
CA PRO A 114 -0.06 12.46 -0.33
C PRO A 114 0.19 12.25 -1.82
N ASP A 115 0.95 11.21 -2.15
CA ASP A 115 1.09 10.69 -3.52
C ASP A 115 0.39 9.33 -3.71
N VAL A 116 -0.14 8.76 -2.61
CA VAL A 116 -1.08 7.64 -2.59
C VAL A 116 -1.98 7.72 -1.36
N ILE A 117 -3.23 7.26 -1.50
CA ILE A 117 -4.19 7.12 -0.40
C ILE A 117 -4.56 5.64 -0.27
N LEU A 118 -4.26 5.03 0.88
CA LEU A 118 -4.64 3.64 1.17
C LEU A 118 -6.04 3.60 1.79
N ALA A 119 -6.91 2.83 1.17
CA ALA A 119 -8.31 2.61 1.52
C ALA A 119 -8.75 1.16 1.30
N GLY A 120 -7.80 0.20 1.38
CA GLY A 120 -8.03 -1.22 1.12
C GLY A 120 -9.07 -1.85 2.04
N TYR A 121 -9.19 -1.37 3.28
CA TYR A 121 -10.30 -1.66 4.17
C TYR A 121 -11.02 -0.36 4.53
N SER A 122 -12.10 -0.08 3.85
CA SER A 122 -12.86 1.17 4.01
C SER A 122 -14.32 0.99 3.61
N GLY A 123 -15.12 2.01 3.89
CA GLY A 123 -16.51 2.11 3.45
C GLY A 123 -16.74 3.24 2.46
N ILE A 124 -15.70 3.72 1.77
CA ILE A 124 -15.83 4.84 0.83
C ILE A 124 -16.85 4.55 -0.26
N THR A 125 -17.62 5.57 -0.59
CA THR A 125 -18.56 5.56 -1.72
C THR A 125 -17.84 5.87 -3.04
N LYS A 126 -18.55 5.77 -4.16
CA LYS A 126 -18.01 6.21 -5.45
C LYS A 126 -17.70 7.71 -5.47
N GLU A 127 -18.53 8.53 -4.80
CA GLU A 127 -18.35 9.98 -4.69
C GLU A 127 -17.11 10.33 -3.85
N ASP A 128 -16.90 9.60 -2.74
CA ASP A 128 -15.67 9.73 -1.94
C ASP A 128 -14.44 9.37 -2.77
N TYR A 129 -14.50 8.24 -3.48
CA TYR A 129 -13.41 7.80 -4.35
C TYR A 129 -13.09 8.85 -5.42
N ASP A 130 -14.10 9.41 -6.09
CA ASP A 130 -13.91 10.43 -7.12
C ASP A 130 -13.31 11.72 -6.55
N THR A 131 -13.65 12.07 -5.31
CA THR A 131 -13.10 13.24 -4.64
C THR A 131 -11.66 12.99 -4.17
N LEU A 132 -11.39 11.85 -3.55
CA LEU A 132 -10.04 11.45 -3.14
C LEU A 132 -9.09 11.33 -4.34
N SER A 133 -9.57 10.78 -5.46
CA SER A 133 -8.78 10.62 -6.69
C SER A 133 -8.33 11.94 -7.33
N LYS A 134 -8.97 13.07 -6.98
CA LYS A 134 -8.49 14.41 -7.35
C LYS A 134 -7.31 14.87 -6.49
N ILE A 135 -7.12 14.27 -5.32
CA ILE A 135 -6.03 14.58 -4.41
C ILE A 135 -4.81 13.71 -4.73
N ALA A 136 -4.99 12.39 -4.78
CA ALA A 136 -3.95 11.42 -5.10
C ALA A 136 -4.58 10.08 -5.57
N PRO A 137 -3.81 9.20 -6.25
CA PRO A 137 -4.24 7.84 -6.55
C PRO A 137 -4.72 7.09 -5.31
N VAL A 138 -5.84 6.36 -5.42
CA VAL A 138 -6.50 5.67 -4.29
C VAL A 138 -6.42 4.15 -4.45
N ALA A 139 -5.82 3.47 -3.49
CA ALA A 139 -5.86 2.01 -3.36
C ALA A 139 -7.12 1.60 -2.58
N ALA A 140 -8.24 1.39 -3.29
CA ALA A 140 -9.52 1.07 -2.68
C ALA A 140 -9.72 -0.44 -2.46
N TYR A 141 -10.78 -0.80 -1.71
CA TYR A 141 -11.18 -2.19 -1.51
C TYR A 141 -11.60 -2.89 -2.82
N LYS A 142 -11.42 -4.21 -2.87
CA LYS A 142 -11.55 -4.99 -4.11
C LYS A 142 -12.99 -5.18 -4.58
N SER A 143 -13.96 -5.36 -3.67
CA SER A 143 -15.33 -5.74 -4.05
C SER A 143 -16.42 -4.99 -3.30
N LYS A 144 -16.44 -5.02 -1.97
CA LYS A 144 -17.52 -4.45 -1.15
C LYS A 144 -16.97 -3.68 0.04
N PRO A 145 -17.65 -2.60 0.46
CA PRO A 145 -17.30 -1.84 1.66
C PRO A 145 -17.19 -2.75 2.88
N TRP A 146 -16.16 -2.53 3.71
CA TRP A 146 -15.95 -3.21 4.99
C TRP A 146 -15.85 -4.74 4.93
N GLN A 147 -15.60 -5.34 3.75
CA GLN A 147 -15.52 -6.80 3.57
C GLN A 147 -14.13 -7.30 3.14
N THR A 148 -13.13 -6.46 3.23
CA THR A 148 -11.75 -6.86 2.95
C THR A 148 -11.19 -7.63 4.15
N LEU A 149 -10.73 -8.85 3.92
CA LEU A 149 -10.05 -9.64 4.95
C LEU A 149 -8.66 -9.05 5.22
N TRP A 150 -8.11 -9.27 6.41
CA TRP A 150 -6.82 -8.69 6.80
C TRP A 150 -5.65 -9.06 5.84
N ARG A 151 -5.66 -10.29 5.30
CA ARG A 151 -4.66 -10.71 4.29
C ARG A 151 -4.80 -9.93 3.00
N ASP A 152 -6.04 -9.72 2.56
CA ASP A 152 -6.33 -8.99 1.32
C ASP A 152 -6.03 -7.49 1.50
N MET A 153 -6.28 -6.93 2.69
CA MET A 153 -5.90 -5.57 3.04
C MET A 153 -4.37 -5.40 2.95
N ILE A 154 -3.60 -6.31 3.56
CA ILE A 154 -2.13 -6.26 3.47
C ILE A 154 -1.68 -6.33 2.00
N LYS A 155 -2.29 -7.22 1.18
CA LYS A 155 -1.94 -7.34 -0.25
C LYS A 155 -2.27 -6.10 -1.05
N ILE A 156 -3.42 -5.49 -0.83
CA ILE A 156 -3.82 -4.25 -1.52
C ILE A 156 -2.86 -3.13 -1.14
N ASP A 157 -2.67 -2.91 0.16
CA ASP A 157 -1.88 -1.79 0.66
C ASP A 157 -0.39 -1.96 0.33
N SER A 158 0.19 -3.16 0.52
CA SER A 158 1.59 -3.42 0.19
C SER A 158 1.86 -3.29 -1.32
N LYS A 159 0.92 -3.72 -2.16
CA LYS A 159 1.02 -3.54 -3.61
C LYS A 159 1.00 -2.06 -3.98
N ALA A 160 0.09 -1.28 -3.39
CA ALA A 160 0.06 0.18 -3.60
C ALA A 160 1.36 0.86 -3.18
N LEU A 161 2.04 0.31 -2.19
CA LEU A 161 3.34 0.78 -1.69
C LEU A 161 4.54 0.27 -2.51
N GLY A 162 4.33 -0.58 -3.53
CA GLY A 162 5.42 -1.25 -4.25
C GLY A 162 6.26 -2.16 -3.35
N MET A 163 5.61 -2.83 -2.40
CA MET A 163 6.20 -3.68 -1.35
C MET A 163 5.47 -5.04 -1.27
N GLU A 164 5.13 -5.63 -2.41
CA GLU A 164 4.35 -6.88 -2.46
C GLU A 164 5.05 -8.04 -1.74
N LYS A 165 6.36 -8.15 -1.89
CA LYS A 165 7.16 -9.21 -1.24
C LYS A 165 7.15 -9.06 0.28
N GLU A 166 7.36 -7.85 0.77
CA GLU A 166 7.31 -7.51 2.19
C GLU A 166 5.90 -7.72 2.76
N GLY A 167 4.86 -7.44 1.96
CA GLY A 167 3.48 -7.73 2.31
C GLY A 167 3.21 -9.23 2.46
N ASP A 168 3.70 -10.06 1.56
CA ASP A 168 3.58 -11.52 1.67
C ASP A 168 4.36 -12.07 2.88
N GLU A 169 5.53 -11.53 3.18
CA GLU A 169 6.30 -11.87 4.38
C GLU A 169 5.56 -11.44 5.66
N LEU A 170 4.94 -10.26 5.66
CA LEU A 170 4.13 -9.78 6.79
C LEU A 170 2.95 -10.72 7.06
N ILE A 171 2.25 -11.18 6.03
CA ILE A 171 1.17 -12.17 6.15
C ILE A 171 1.71 -13.46 6.77
N LYS A 172 2.77 -14.04 6.20
CA LYS A 172 3.39 -15.26 6.67
C LYS A 172 3.83 -15.18 8.14
N ASN A 173 4.47 -14.09 8.52
CA ASN A 173 4.94 -13.86 9.89
C ASN A 173 3.77 -13.70 10.87
N THR A 174 2.70 -13.02 10.45
CA THR A 174 1.48 -12.86 11.25
C THR A 174 0.79 -14.20 11.46
N GLU A 175 0.65 -15.03 10.43
CA GLU A 175 0.09 -16.38 10.51
C GLU A 175 0.92 -17.28 11.43
N ALA A 176 2.23 -17.23 11.31
CA ALA A 176 3.12 -18.01 12.19
C ALA A 176 2.99 -17.59 13.66
N ARG A 177 2.84 -16.27 13.92
CA ARG A 177 2.61 -15.76 15.28
C ARG A 177 1.26 -16.22 15.83
N ILE A 178 0.20 -16.13 15.04
CA ILE A 178 -1.14 -16.62 15.42
C ILE A 178 -1.08 -18.12 15.73
N SER A 179 -0.44 -18.92 14.87
CA SER A 179 -0.31 -20.35 15.07
C SER A 179 0.43 -20.69 16.36
N LYS A 180 1.53 -19.99 16.64
CA LYS A 180 2.32 -20.17 17.87
C LYS A 180 1.52 -19.81 19.13
N GLU A 181 0.71 -18.75 19.09
CA GLU A 181 -0.17 -18.40 20.22
C GLU A 181 -1.27 -19.44 20.41
N LEU A 182 -1.86 -19.94 19.33
CA LEU A 182 -2.89 -20.99 19.37
C LEU A 182 -2.35 -22.33 19.94
N GLU A 183 -1.06 -22.62 19.79
CA GLU A 183 -0.43 -23.81 20.38
C GLU A 183 -0.42 -23.76 21.91
N LYS A 184 -0.39 -22.58 22.50
CA LYS A 184 -0.48 -22.39 23.96
C LYS A 184 -1.89 -22.60 24.50
N HIS A 185 -2.90 -22.66 23.61
CA HIS A 185 -4.32 -22.75 23.93
C HIS A 185 -5.00 -23.91 23.19
N PRO A 186 -4.67 -25.18 23.53
CA PRO A 186 -5.18 -26.36 22.83
C PRO A 186 -6.71 -26.47 22.87
N GLU A 187 -7.35 -25.95 23.93
CA GLU A 187 -8.80 -25.88 24.10
C GLU A 187 -9.48 -24.96 23.03
N ILE A 188 -8.78 -23.94 22.54
CA ILE A 188 -9.26 -23.06 21.48
C ILE A 188 -8.99 -23.69 20.11
N LYS A 189 -7.81 -24.26 19.93
CA LYS A 189 -7.38 -24.89 18.66
C LYS A 189 -8.38 -25.94 18.17
N GLY A 190 -8.96 -26.73 19.09
CA GLY A 190 -9.99 -27.69 18.75
C GLY A 190 -11.30 -27.09 18.25
N LYS A 191 -11.68 -25.92 18.78
CA LYS A 191 -12.94 -25.22 18.43
C LYS A 191 -12.89 -24.47 17.11
N ILE A 192 -11.70 -24.04 16.67
CA ILE A 192 -11.53 -23.26 15.44
C ILE A 192 -11.04 -24.08 14.24
N LYS A 193 -10.76 -25.37 14.44
CA LYS A 193 -10.32 -26.28 13.37
C LYS A 193 -11.33 -26.29 12.22
N GLY A 194 -10.90 -25.89 11.04
CA GLY A 194 -11.75 -25.81 9.85
C GLY A 194 -12.61 -24.55 9.71
N LYS A 195 -12.52 -23.61 10.65
CA LYS A 195 -13.13 -22.27 10.50
C LYS A 195 -12.14 -21.32 9.83
N LYS A 196 -12.64 -20.50 8.88
CA LYS A 196 -11.84 -19.40 8.32
C LYS A 196 -11.73 -18.31 9.40
N VAL A 197 -10.51 -18.01 9.77
CA VAL A 197 -10.15 -16.88 10.65
C VAL A 197 -9.63 -15.76 9.77
#